data_c588033167d1b4a6f93c713cef9f3a71
#
_entry.id   c588033167d1b4a6f93c713cef9f3a71
#
_cell.length_a   1.000
_cell.length_b   1.000
_cell.length_c   1.000
_cell.angle_alpha   90.00
_cell.angle_beta   90.00
_cell.angle_gamma   90.00
#
_symmetry.space_group_name_H-M   'P 1'
#
loop_
_entity.id
_entity.type
_entity.pdbx_description
1 polymer ?
#
loop_
_entity_poly.entity_id
_entity_poly.type
_entity_poly.pdbx_seq_one_letter_code
_entity_poly.pdbx_strand_id
1 'polypeptide(L)'
;VRAWTLPPLFAYSPASLKMLDEAGGLEPHEKESLGEALRPWREHYPDVPVVEHVEMGSGGQVLLSVSGRAQLMVVGRRVHRTAVGARIGSVAHGMLHLADCPVAVVPHD
;
A
#
# COMPACT_ATOMS: atom_id res chain seq x y z
N VAL A 1 -1.44 -5.08 2.98
CA VAL A 1 -2.31 -3.91 2.71
C VAL A 1 -1.79 -3.13 1.52
N ARG A 2 -2.66 -2.84 0.61
CA ARG A 2 -2.34 -1.99 -0.54
C ARG A 2 -3.37 -0.86 -0.63
N ALA A 3 -2.89 0.37 -0.57
CA ALA A 3 -3.70 1.57 -0.79
C ALA A 3 -3.50 2.05 -2.22
N TRP A 4 -4.57 2.53 -2.83
CA TRP A 4 -4.49 3.07 -4.19
C TRP A 4 -5.35 4.31 -4.34
N THR A 5 -4.96 5.19 -5.25
CA THR A 5 -5.70 6.39 -5.57
C THR A 5 -5.86 6.51 -7.08
N LEU A 6 -6.90 7.21 -7.51
CA LEU A 6 -7.06 7.54 -8.91
C LEU A 6 -5.98 8.54 -9.33
N PRO A 7 -5.27 8.30 -10.46
CA PRO A 7 -4.36 9.31 -10.98
C PRO A 7 -5.11 10.63 -11.22
N PRO A 8 -4.47 11.78 -10.99
CA PRO A 8 -5.14 13.08 -11.16
C PRO A 8 -5.73 13.31 -12.54
N LEU A 9 -5.12 12.73 -13.58
CA LEU A 9 -5.63 12.82 -14.96
C LEU A 9 -7.01 12.19 -15.12
N PHE A 10 -7.34 11.16 -14.37
CA PHE A 10 -8.62 10.49 -14.43
C PHE A 10 -9.72 11.26 -13.70
N ALA A 11 -9.37 12.10 -12.73
CA ALA A 11 -10.34 12.89 -11.98
C ALA A 11 -11.01 13.99 -12.80
N TYR A 12 -10.42 14.38 -13.92
CA TYR A 12 -10.87 15.52 -14.72
C TYR A 12 -11.40 15.15 -16.11
N SER A 13 -11.38 13.89 -16.50
CA SER A 13 -11.78 13.45 -17.84
C SER A 13 -12.99 12.51 -17.75
N PRO A 14 -14.17 12.92 -18.28
CA PRO A 14 -15.34 12.04 -18.34
C PRO A 14 -15.08 10.76 -19.15
N ALA A 15 -14.26 10.86 -20.21
CA ALA A 15 -13.91 9.71 -21.03
C ALA A 15 -13.07 8.70 -20.25
N SER A 16 -12.16 9.17 -19.41
CA SER A 16 -11.34 8.30 -18.57
C SER A 16 -12.17 7.59 -17.49
N LEU A 17 -13.12 8.31 -16.89
CA LEU A 17 -14.05 7.71 -15.93
C LEU A 17 -14.91 6.63 -16.57
N LYS A 18 -15.36 6.86 -17.81
CA LYS A 18 -16.13 5.89 -18.57
C LYS A 18 -15.30 4.65 -18.88
N MET A 19 -14.03 4.83 -19.25
CA MET A 19 -13.11 3.71 -19.50
C MET A 19 -12.88 2.89 -18.24
N LEU A 20 -12.76 3.54 -17.08
CA LEU A 20 -12.63 2.85 -15.80
C LEU A 20 -13.87 2.02 -15.48
N ASP A 21 -15.06 2.56 -15.73
CA ASP A 21 -16.33 1.84 -15.55
C ASP A 21 -16.41 0.61 -16.45
N GLU A 22 -16.04 0.76 -17.72
CA GLU A 22 -16.03 -0.34 -18.69
C GLU A 22 -15.01 -1.43 -18.34
N ALA A 23 -13.90 -1.05 -17.74
CA ALA A 23 -12.85 -1.99 -17.29
C ALA A 23 -13.15 -2.62 -15.93
N GLY A 24 -14.27 -2.28 -15.28
CA GLY A 24 -14.58 -2.77 -13.94
C GLY A 24 -13.85 -2.02 -12.83
N GLY A 25 -13.22 -0.87 -13.14
CA GLY A 25 -12.47 -0.06 -12.20
C GLY A 25 -11.01 -0.48 -12.05
N LEU A 26 -10.27 0.24 -11.22
CA LEU A 26 -8.86 -0.05 -10.93
C LEU A 26 -8.67 -1.03 -9.76
N GLU A 27 -9.66 -1.18 -8.91
CA GLU A 27 -9.54 -2.03 -7.73
C GLU A 27 -9.24 -3.50 -8.04
N PRO A 28 -9.89 -4.15 -9.05
CA PRO A 28 -9.52 -5.52 -9.42
C PRO A 28 -8.07 -5.64 -9.88
N HIS A 29 -7.56 -4.65 -10.59
CA HIS A 29 -6.16 -4.61 -11.03
C HIS A 29 -5.20 -4.51 -9.84
N GLU A 30 -5.54 -3.69 -8.86
CA GLU A 30 -4.74 -3.54 -7.64
C GLU A 30 -4.75 -4.81 -6.80
N LYS A 31 -5.89 -5.50 -6.72
CA LYS A 31 -6.00 -6.81 -6.05
C LYS A 31 -5.13 -7.87 -6.73
N GLU A 32 -5.15 -7.90 -8.05
CA GLU A 32 -4.32 -8.83 -8.82
C GLU A 32 -2.83 -8.56 -8.59
N SER A 33 -2.43 -7.30 -8.60
CA SER A 33 -1.05 -6.88 -8.33
C SER A 33 -0.57 -7.35 -6.96
N LEU A 34 -1.40 -7.18 -5.94
CA LEU A 34 -1.07 -7.63 -4.59
C LEU A 34 -0.96 -9.16 -4.50
N GLY A 35 -1.90 -9.88 -5.15
CA GLY A 35 -1.87 -11.33 -5.21
C GLY A 35 -0.61 -11.86 -5.88
N GLU A 36 -0.17 -11.24 -6.96
CA GLU A 36 1.07 -11.59 -7.65
C GLU A 36 2.30 -11.38 -6.75
N ALA A 37 2.34 -10.26 -6.03
CA ALA A 37 3.44 -9.95 -5.12
C ALA A 37 3.51 -10.95 -3.96
N LEU A 38 2.38 -11.45 -3.51
CA LEU A 38 2.31 -12.38 -2.38
C LEU A 38 2.50 -13.85 -2.77
N ARG A 39 2.34 -14.19 -4.04
CA ARG A 39 2.36 -15.59 -4.49
C ARG A 39 3.62 -16.36 -4.04
N PRO A 40 4.86 -15.86 -4.25
CA PRO A 40 6.05 -16.61 -3.82
C PRO A 40 6.08 -16.86 -2.32
N TRP A 41 5.59 -15.92 -1.55
CA TRP A 41 5.59 -16.02 -0.08
C TRP A 41 4.55 -16.99 0.43
N ARG A 42 3.38 -17.06 -0.21
CA ARG A 42 2.36 -18.07 0.10
C ARG A 42 2.83 -19.47 -0.19
N GLU A 43 3.56 -19.66 -1.29
CA GLU A 43 4.14 -20.94 -1.65
C GLU A 43 5.23 -21.36 -0.67
N HIS A 44 6.02 -20.39 -0.21
CA HIS A 44 7.12 -20.63 0.71
C HIS A 44 6.65 -20.85 2.16
N TYR A 45 5.58 -20.17 2.56
CA TYR A 45 5.02 -20.24 3.91
C TYR A 45 3.51 -20.58 3.86
N PRO A 46 3.15 -21.80 3.45
CA PRO A 46 1.73 -22.14 3.23
C PRO A 46 0.89 -22.17 4.50
N ASP A 47 1.51 -22.31 5.67
CA ASP A 47 0.78 -22.37 6.94
C ASP A 47 0.46 -20.98 7.51
N VAL A 48 0.96 -19.91 6.90
CA VAL A 48 0.69 -18.54 7.35
C VAL A 48 -0.55 -18.02 6.63
N PRO A 49 -1.64 -17.73 7.36
CA PRO A 49 -2.82 -17.13 6.73
C PRO A 49 -2.52 -15.70 6.30
N VAL A 50 -2.87 -15.37 5.07
CA VAL A 50 -2.65 -14.04 4.51
C VAL A 50 -3.98 -13.45 4.06
N VAL A 51 -4.29 -12.26 4.56
CA VAL A 51 -5.48 -11.51 4.16
C VAL A 51 -5.04 -10.36 3.27
N GLU A 52 -5.57 -10.31 2.06
CA GLU A 52 -5.31 -9.23 1.12
C GLU A 52 -6.29 -8.09 1.39
N HIS A 53 -5.78 -6.96 1.83
CA HIS A 53 -6.57 -5.76 2.07
C HIS A 53 -6.18 -4.71 1.04
N VAL A 54 -7.11 -4.38 0.16
CA VAL A 54 -6.93 -3.36 -0.88
C VAL A 54 -8.02 -2.31 -0.69
N GLU A 55 -7.61 -1.06 -0.53
CA GLU A 55 -8.52 0.02 -0.23
C GLU A 55 -8.12 1.29 -0.96
N MET A 56 -9.11 2.02 -1.44
CA MET A 56 -8.89 3.33 -2.05
C MET A 56 -8.64 4.37 -0.96
N GLY A 57 -7.56 5.12 -1.09
CA GLY A 57 -7.17 6.15 -0.14
C GLY A 57 -5.66 6.34 -0.13
N SER A 58 -5.19 7.33 0.60
CA SER A 58 -3.75 7.52 0.76
C SER A 58 -3.16 6.38 1.61
N GLY A 59 -1.90 6.03 1.35
CA GLY A 59 -1.22 4.98 2.09
C GLY A 59 -1.25 5.21 3.60
N GLY A 60 -1.00 6.45 4.03
CA GLY A 60 -1.02 6.79 5.44
C GLY A 60 -2.38 6.61 6.10
N GLN A 61 -3.44 7.07 5.44
CA GLN A 61 -4.79 6.95 5.98
C GLN A 61 -5.26 5.50 6.07
N VAL A 62 -5.01 4.72 5.02
CA VAL A 62 -5.40 3.30 4.99
C VAL A 62 -4.67 2.52 6.06
N LEU A 63 -3.35 2.70 6.17
CA LEU A 63 -2.56 2.01 7.20
C LEU A 63 -2.97 2.42 8.60
N LEU A 64 -3.21 3.70 8.83
CA LEU A 64 -3.64 4.18 10.13
C LEU A 64 -4.98 3.55 10.55
N SER A 65 -5.90 3.39 9.61
CA SER A 65 -7.20 2.79 9.88
C SER A 65 -7.13 1.34 10.34
N VAL A 66 -6.10 0.60 9.92
CA VAL A 66 -5.93 -0.82 10.31
C VAL A 66 -4.96 -1.00 11.47
N SER A 67 -4.22 0.03 11.86
CA SER A 67 -3.17 -0.08 12.89
C SER A 67 -3.69 -0.49 14.26
N GLY A 68 -4.90 -0.08 14.61
CA GLY A 68 -5.50 -0.42 15.92
C GLY A 68 -5.83 -1.90 16.09
N ARG A 69 -5.84 -2.68 15.00
CA ARG A 69 -6.11 -4.12 15.03
C ARG A 69 -4.86 -4.95 14.81
N ALA A 70 -3.72 -4.31 14.66
CA ALA A 70 -2.46 -4.98 14.39
C ALA A 70 -1.60 -5.07 15.66
N GLN A 71 -0.87 -6.16 15.80
CA GLN A 71 0.14 -6.32 16.84
C GLN A 71 1.48 -5.71 16.42
N LEU A 72 1.72 -5.64 15.12
CA LEU A 72 2.91 -5.05 14.53
C LEU A 72 2.57 -4.59 13.13
N MET A 73 3.01 -3.39 12.77
CA MET A 73 2.92 -2.90 11.41
C MET A 73 4.32 -2.87 10.80
N VAL A 74 4.45 -3.46 9.60
CA VAL A 74 5.70 -3.45 8.86
C VAL A 74 5.53 -2.57 7.63
N VAL A 75 6.38 -1.56 7.49
CA VAL A 75 6.33 -0.64 6.35
C VAL A 75 7.70 -0.58 5.69
N GLY A 76 7.69 -0.40 4.37
CA GLY A 76 8.92 -0.25 3.60
C GLY A 76 9.43 1.18 3.61
N ARG A 77 10.73 1.32 3.52
CA ARG A 77 11.39 2.61 3.30
C ARG A 77 12.27 2.47 2.06
N ARG A 78 11.91 3.20 1.01
CA ARG A 78 12.73 3.18 -0.21
C ARG A 78 14.01 3.98 0.03
N VAL A 79 15.15 3.35 -0.27
CA VAL A 79 16.45 4.00 -0.19
C VAL A 79 16.70 4.73 -1.51
N HIS A 80 16.78 6.07 -1.46
CA HIS A 80 17.11 6.90 -2.62
C HIS A 80 18.60 7.19 -2.64
N ARG A 81 19.27 6.80 -3.73
CA ARG A 81 20.71 7.00 -3.88
C ARG A 81 21.14 8.45 -4.08
N THR A 82 20.22 9.33 -4.49
CA THR A 82 20.51 10.72 -4.85
C THR A 82 20.13 11.72 -3.78
N ALA A 83 19.57 11.30 -2.69
CA ALA A 83 19.12 12.22 -1.66
C ALA A 83 20.25 12.64 -0.74
N VAL A 84 20.30 13.93 -0.41
CA VAL A 84 21.14 14.46 0.66
C VAL A 84 20.53 14.00 1.97
N GLY A 85 21.07 12.94 2.55
CA GLY A 85 20.59 12.33 3.77
C GLY A 85 19.53 11.23 3.55
N ALA A 86 19.44 10.29 4.47
CA ALA A 86 18.44 9.25 4.46
C ALA A 86 17.08 9.83 4.87
N ARG A 87 16.12 9.79 3.96
CA ARG A 87 14.75 10.21 4.25
C ARG A 87 13.87 9.00 4.50
N ILE A 88 13.16 9.01 5.60
CA ILE A 88 12.04 8.11 5.83
C ILE A 88 10.89 8.64 4.97
N GLY A 89 10.28 7.82 4.13
CA GLY A 89 9.15 8.24 3.31
C GLY A 89 7.98 8.75 4.14
N SER A 90 7.09 9.52 3.52
CA SER A 90 5.95 10.13 4.22
C SER A 90 5.06 9.11 4.93
N VAL A 91 4.83 7.94 4.33
CA VAL A 91 4.01 6.88 4.92
C VAL A 91 4.68 6.31 6.16
N ALA A 92 5.96 5.92 6.07
CA ALA A 92 6.70 5.38 7.21
C ALA A 92 6.80 6.40 8.34
N HIS A 93 7.09 7.65 8.02
CA HIS A 93 7.16 8.74 9.00
C HIS A 93 5.83 8.93 9.73
N GLY A 94 4.72 8.97 8.99
CA GLY A 94 3.39 9.09 9.58
C GLY A 94 3.05 7.92 10.49
N MET A 95 3.39 6.71 10.09
CA MET A 95 3.11 5.52 10.91
C MET A 95 3.92 5.48 12.19
N LEU A 96 5.18 5.92 12.17
CA LEU A 96 6.00 6.00 13.36
C LEU A 96 5.42 6.93 14.42
N HIS A 97 4.71 7.97 14.00
CA HIS A 97 4.14 8.96 14.91
C HIS A 97 2.68 8.70 15.28
N LEU A 98 1.90 8.07 14.39
CA LEU A 98 0.44 8.02 14.52
C LEU A 98 -0.14 6.62 14.71
N ALA A 99 0.60 5.56 14.40
CA ALA A 99 0.07 4.21 14.51
C ALA A 99 -0.20 3.81 15.96
N ASP A 100 -1.26 3.03 16.16
CA ASP A 100 -1.66 2.52 17.47
C ASP A 100 -0.95 1.21 17.84
N CYS A 101 0.04 0.80 17.08
CA CYS A 101 0.82 -0.42 17.30
C CYS A 101 2.30 -0.15 17.02
N PRO A 102 3.20 -1.06 17.46
CA PRO A 102 4.61 -0.98 17.07
C PRO A 102 4.78 -1.02 15.56
N VAL A 103 5.75 -0.26 15.06
CA VAL A 103 6.02 -0.14 13.63
C VAL A 103 7.47 -0.54 13.35
N ALA A 104 7.65 -1.49 12.43
CA ALA A 104 8.97 -1.85 11.91
C ALA A 104 9.14 -1.22 10.53
N VAL A 105 10.23 -0.48 10.35
CA VAL A 105 10.56 0.16 9.08
C VAL A 105 11.68 -0.61 8.40
N VAL A 106 11.41 -1.13 7.20
CA VAL A 106 12.35 -1.97 6.47
C VAL A 106 12.87 -1.21 5.26
N PRO A 107 14.18 -0.91 5.21
CA PRO A 107 14.75 -0.27 4.03
C PRO A 107 14.78 -1.23 2.85
N HIS A 108 14.51 -0.70 1.65
CA HIS A 108 14.55 -1.48 0.40
C HIS A 108 14.93 -0.58 -0.77
N ASP A 109 15.33 -1.20 -1.88
CA ASP A 109 15.70 -0.50 -3.12
C ASP A 109 14.49 0.04 -3.88
#